data_811f0cda22c81904ea692a11843643cf
#
_entry.id   811f0cda22c81904ea692a11843643cf
#
_cell.length_a   1.000
_cell.length_b   1.000
_cell.length_c   1.000
_cell.angle_alpha   90.00
_cell.angle_beta   90.00
_cell.angle_gamma   90.00
#
_symmetry.space_group_name_H-M   'P 1'
#
loop_
_entity.id
_entity.type
_entity.pdbx_description
1 polymer ?
#
loop_
_entity_poly.entity_id
_entity_poly.type
_entity_poly.pdbx_seq_one_letter_code
_entity_poly.pdbx_strand_id
1 'polypeptide(L)'
;MELLEASLATIFGLSEDGRIAFENEPGQPVGPRLFLTGCREGNRVLLRHDVGDETARAIAALVARAAPWFDPQTDADCLEDILGLLARETPVESVSRSLVYRLPHGLPVDPDVRIISGDTAEGLRWLAQLSETGMPRHLLQAGFLGPGDFWEPWVVALEGEDIAAMAFAARIGPRAAETGVYTFPGYRGRGLAAAVTAAWSSLPELADRPLFYSTQTTNLSSQRVAARLGLPLFGAGVRVT
;
A
#
# COMPACT_ATOMS: atom_id res chain seq x y z
N MET A 1 5.95 14.54 10.65
CA MET A 1 4.47 14.56 10.54
C MET A 1 3.97 14.75 9.13
N GLU A 2 4.58 15.61 8.32
CA GLU A 2 4.14 15.88 6.94
C GLU A 2 4.10 14.62 6.04
N LEU A 3 5.09 13.74 6.17
CA LEU A 3 5.11 12.47 5.44
C LEU A 3 4.00 11.50 5.88
N LEU A 4 3.64 11.50 7.16
CA LEU A 4 2.56 10.68 7.67
C LEU A 4 1.21 11.15 7.11
N GLU A 5 1.01 12.47 7.07
CA GLU A 5 -0.18 13.10 6.45
C GLU A 5 -0.25 12.80 4.94
N ALA A 6 0.90 12.85 4.23
CA ALA A 6 0.97 12.53 2.82
C ALA A 6 0.62 11.05 2.56
N SER A 7 1.11 10.13 3.40
CA SER A 7 0.76 8.71 3.34
C SER A 7 -0.75 8.50 3.55
N LEU A 8 -1.32 9.08 4.60
CA LEU A 8 -2.75 8.95 4.89
C LEU A 8 -3.65 9.48 3.77
N ALA A 9 -3.33 10.67 3.24
CA ALA A 9 -4.05 11.26 2.10
C ALA A 9 -3.90 10.47 0.80
N THR A 10 -2.96 9.52 0.75
CA THR A 10 -2.78 8.61 -0.39
C THR A 10 -3.61 7.35 -0.22
N ILE A 11 -3.77 6.87 1.04
CA ILE A 11 -4.48 5.61 1.32
C ILE A 11 -6.01 5.80 1.23
N PHE A 12 -6.54 6.94 1.66
CA PHE A 12 -7.99 7.17 1.79
C PHE A 12 -8.45 8.42 1.05
N GLY A 13 -9.62 8.31 0.42
CA GLY A 13 -10.45 9.47 0.11
C GLY A 13 -11.18 9.93 1.37
N LEU A 14 -11.05 11.23 1.67
CA LEU A 14 -11.65 11.82 2.86
C LEU A 14 -12.85 12.70 2.48
N SER A 15 -13.83 12.74 3.35
CA SER A 15 -14.95 13.70 3.31
C SER A 15 -14.49 15.11 3.73
N GLU A 16 -15.36 16.11 3.59
CA GLU A 16 -15.06 17.51 3.96
C GLU A 16 -14.71 17.68 5.45
N ASP A 17 -15.26 16.84 6.31
CA ASP A 17 -14.98 16.81 7.75
C ASP A 17 -13.76 15.94 8.13
N GLY A 18 -13.01 15.44 7.12
CA GLY A 18 -11.78 14.68 7.31
C GLY A 18 -11.99 13.22 7.73
N ARG A 19 -13.18 12.67 7.54
CA ARG A 19 -13.49 11.26 7.81
C ARG A 19 -13.15 10.38 6.60
N ILE A 20 -12.88 9.10 6.84
CA ILE A 20 -12.71 8.12 5.77
C ILE A 20 -14.03 7.97 5.03
N ALA A 21 -14.02 8.30 3.74
CA ALA A 21 -15.15 8.09 2.83
C ALA A 21 -15.00 6.76 2.08
N PHE A 22 -13.80 6.48 1.57
CA PHE A 22 -13.48 5.26 0.81
C PHE A 22 -11.97 4.99 0.84
N GLU A 23 -11.56 3.79 0.44
CA GLU A 23 -10.16 3.51 0.13
C GLU A 23 -9.82 4.04 -1.27
N ASN A 24 -8.66 4.68 -1.38
CA ASN A 24 -8.17 5.23 -2.65
C ASN A 24 -7.60 4.12 -3.54
N GLU A 25 -8.48 3.19 -3.93
CA GLU A 25 -8.22 2.07 -4.84
C GLU A 25 -9.28 2.08 -5.96
N PRO A 26 -9.02 1.46 -7.11
CA PRO A 26 -10.03 1.27 -8.14
C PRO A 26 -11.30 0.61 -7.56
N GLY A 27 -12.47 1.18 -7.90
CA GLY A 27 -13.75 0.76 -7.32
C GLY A 27 -14.09 1.40 -5.98
N GLN A 28 -13.18 2.16 -5.38
CA GLN A 28 -13.38 2.93 -4.14
C GLN A 28 -14.08 2.11 -3.03
N PRO A 29 -13.51 0.98 -2.60
CA PRO A 29 -14.16 0.16 -1.59
C PRO A 29 -14.32 0.90 -0.25
N VAL A 30 -15.28 0.44 0.55
CA VAL A 30 -15.54 1.01 1.88
C VAL A 30 -14.28 0.87 2.74
N GLY A 31 -13.84 1.99 3.32
CA GLY A 31 -12.68 2.03 4.21
C GLY A 31 -12.96 1.42 5.59
N PRO A 32 -11.91 1.23 6.41
CA PRO A 32 -12.04 0.74 7.78
C PRO A 32 -12.80 1.74 8.66
N ARG A 33 -13.42 1.27 9.75
CA ARG A 33 -14.03 2.14 10.76
C ARG A 33 -12.98 3.04 11.40
N LEU A 34 -11.77 2.52 11.58
CA LEU A 34 -10.63 3.26 12.11
C LEU A 34 -9.33 2.82 11.42
N PHE A 35 -8.49 3.80 11.13
CA PHE A 35 -7.10 3.59 10.80
C PHE A 35 -6.21 4.43 11.73
N LEU A 36 -5.49 3.75 12.62
CA LEU A 36 -4.47 4.34 13.48
C LEU A 36 -3.11 4.10 12.85
N THR A 37 -2.30 5.12 12.73
CA THR A 37 -0.92 4.99 12.26
C THR A 37 0.01 5.85 13.08
N GLY A 38 1.26 5.39 13.22
CA GLY A 38 2.28 6.10 13.98
C GLY A 38 3.65 6.03 13.30
N CYS A 39 4.45 7.03 13.58
CA CYS A 39 5.86 7.11 13.22
C CYS A 39 6.64 7.74 14.38
N ARG A 40 7.96 7.93 14.23
CA ARG A 40 8.80 8.55 15.28
C ARG A 40 8.37 9.96 15.69
N GLU A 41 7.65 10.66 14.81
CA GLU A 41 7.22 12.04 15.05
C GLU A 41 5.85 12.13 15.75
N GLY A 42 5.08 11.04 15.84
CA GLY A 42 3.77 10.99 16.50
C GLY A 42 2.79 10.07 15.79
N ASN A 43 1.55 10.11 16.26
CA ASN A 43 0.46 9.27 15.80
C ASN A 43 -0.60 10.07 15.05
N ARG A 44 -1.38 9.39 14.21
CA ARG A 44 -2.59 9.89 13.55
C ARG A 44 -3.67 8.84 13.56
N VAL A 45 -4.90 9.28 13.64
CA VAL A 45 -6.07 8.44 13.49
C VAL A 45 -7.03 9.05 12.49
N LEU A 46 -7.53 8.22 11.60
CA LEU A 46 -8.66 8.52 10.73
C LEU A 46 -9.83 7.61 11.11
N LEU A 47 -11.02 8.15 11.09
CA LEU A 47 -12.26 7.46 11.44
C LEU A 47 -13.22 7.52 10.26
N ARG A 48 -13.95 6.45 10.03
CA ARG A 48 -14.99 6.42 9.01
C ARG A 48 -16.19 7.31 9.45
N HIS A 49 -16.91 7.81 8.49
CA HIS A 49 -18.02 8.75 8.71
C HIS A 49 -19.15 8.23 9.60
N ASP A 50 -19.28 6.91 9.74
CA ASP A 50 -20.31 6.26 10.58
C ASP A 50 -19.92 6.08 12.05
N VAL A 51 -18.69 6.44 12.45
CA VAL A 51 -18.29 6.50 13.86
C VAL A 51 -18.84 7.76 14.50
N GLY A 52 -19.59 7.62 15.59
CA GLY A 52 -20.26 8.73 16.27
C GLY A 52 -19.29 9.82 16.74
N ASP A 53 -19.73 11.08 16.73
CA ASP A 53 -18.86 12.23 17.02
C ASP A 53 -18.30 12.22 18.45
N GLU A 54 -19.04 11.68 19.43
CA GLU A 54 -18.57 11.56 20.81
C GLU A 54 -17.42 10.57 20.90
N THR A 55 -17.60 9.39 20.32
CA THR A 55 -16.56 8.34 20.21
C THR A 55 -15.34 8.86 19.47
N ALA A 56 -15.54 9.56 18.36
CA ALA A 56 -14.46 10.13 17.59
C ALA A 56 -13.63 11.14 18.37
N ARG A 57 -14.28 12.03 19.11
CA ARG A 57 -13.58 13.00 19.98
C ARG A 57 -12.82 12.31 21.11
N ALA A 58 -13.40 11.28 21.72
CA ALA A 58 -12.73 10.48 22.74
C ALA A 58 -11.48 9.78 22.20
N ILE A 59 -11.59 9.13 21.02
CA ILE A 59 -10.46 8.48 20.34
C ILE A 59 -9.37 9.50 19.99
N ALA A 60 -9.72 10.63 19.40
CA ALA A 60 -8.75 11.68 19.06
C ALA A 60 -7.99 12.17 20.32
N ALA A 61 -8.68 12.31 21.45
CA ALA A 61 -8.07 12.69 22.72
C ALA A 61 -7.12 11.62 23.28
N LEU A 62 -7.40 10.33 23.09
CA LEU A 62 -6.50 9.23 23.45
C LEU A 62 -5.25 9.27 22.60
N VAL A 63 -5.39 9.35 21.27
CA VAL A 63 -4.27 9.37 20.34
C VAL A 63 -3.37 10.58 20.53
N ALA A 64 -3.94 11.75 20.84
CA ALA A 64 -3.18 12.99 21.09
C ALA A 64 -2.28 12.91 22.33
N ARG A 65 -2.60 12.04 23.30
CA ARG A 65 -1.82 11.85 24.54
C ARG A 65 -0.90 10.64 24.49
N ALA A 66 -1.09 9.75 23.53
CA ALA A 66 -0.28 8.55 23.37
C ALA A 66 1.14 8.89 22.92
N ALA A 67 2.12 8.13 23.41
CA ALA A 67 3.50 8.22 22.93
C ALA A 67 3.57 7.90 21.43
N PRO A 68 4.55 8.47 20.68
CA PRO A 68 4.78 8.09 19.29
C PRO A 68 4.96 6.58 19.16
N TRP A 69 4.15 5.96 18.32
CA TRP A 69 4.17 4.52 18.09
C TRP A 69 4.65 4.19 16.69
N PHE A 70 5.74 3.46 16.60
CA PHE A 70 6.33 3.01 15.33
C PHE A 70 6.95 1.62 15.42
N ASP A 71 6.92 0.99 16.60
CA ASP A 71 7.41 -0.38 16.78
C ASP A 71 6.30 -1.38 16.40
N PRO A 72 6.51 -2.18 15.35
CA PRO A 72 5.51 -3.15 14.91
C PRO A 72 5.40 -4.37 15.83
N GLN A 73 6.29 -4.53 16.81
CA GLN A 73 6.27 -5.64 17.77
C GLN A 73 5.37 -5.36 18.97
N THR A 74 4.99 -4.11 19.16
CA THR A 74 4.07 -3.67 20.21
C THR A 74 2.85 -3.00 19.62
N ASP A 75 1.75 -2.96 20.35
CA ASP A 75 0.60 -2.13 20.01
C ASP A 75 0.79 -0.70 20.52
N ALA A 76 0.11 0.26 19.93
CA ALA A 76 0.03 1.61 20.47
C ALA A 76 -0.65 1.56 21.85
N ASP A 77 -0.11 2.28 22.83
CA ASP A 77 -0.60 2.28 24.23
C ASP A 77 -2.10 2.57 24.35
N CYS A 78 -2.66 3.32 23.41
CA CYS A 78 -4.09 3.69 23.39
C CYS A 78 -4.99 2.69 22.63
N LEU A 79 -4.45 1.63 22.03
CA LEU A 79 -5.23 0.78 21.12
C LEU A 79 -6.36 0.03 21.82
N GLU A 80 -6.13 -0.53 23.01
CA GLU A 80 -7.13 -1.28 23.76
C GLU A 80 -8.33 -0.39 24.14
N ASP A 81 -8.06 0.83 24.62
CA ASP A 81 -9.10 1.80 24.96
C ASP A 81 -9.90 2.23 23.72
N ILE A 82 -9.21 2.41 22.57
CA ILE A 82 -9.86 2.73 21.28
C ILE A 82 -10.80 1.60 20.86
N LEU A 83 -10.35 0.34 20.92
CA LEU A 83 -11.17 -0.82 20.58
C LEU A 83 -12.40 -0.91 21.50
N GLY A 84 -12.22 -0.63 22.81
CA GLY A 84 -13.31 -0.57 23.77
C GLY A 84 -14.34 0.51 23.45
N LEU A 85 -13.93 1.68 22.99
CA LEU A 85 -14.83 2.75 22.55
C LEU A 85 -15.62 2.36 21.29
N LEU A 86 -14.94 1.81 20.27
CA LEU A 86 -15.58 1.37 19.02
C LEU A 86 -16.60 0.25 19.28
N ALA A 87 -16.25 -0.70 20.15
CA ALA A 87 -17.10 -1.85 20.48
C ALA A 87 -18.42 -1.46 21.19
N ARG A 88 -18.49 -0.30 21.83
CA ARG A 88 -19.74 0.21 22.44
C ARG A 88 -20.79 0.62 21.41
N GLU A 89 -20.35 1.04 20.21
CA GLU A 89 -21.27 1.41 19.13
C GLU A 89 -21.64 0.19 18.28
N THR A 90 -20.62 -0.55 17.85
CA THR A 90 -20.79 -1.74 17.00
C THR A 90 -19.64 -2.70 17.28
N PRO A 91 -19.87 -4.01 17.32
CA PRO A 91 -18.80 -4.99 17.51
C PRO A 91 -17.64 -4.79 16.51
N VAL A 92 -16.43 -4.95 16.99
CA VAL A 92 -15.23 -4.94 16.15
C VAL A 92 -15.14 -6.30 15.44
N GLU A 93 -15.14 -6.29 14.12
CA GLU A 93 -15.09 -7.51 13.31
C GLU A 93 -13.66 -8.02 13.14
N SER A 94 -12.72 -7.11 12.85
CA SER A 94 -11.33 -7.47 12.68
C SER A 94 -10.37 -6.34 13.06
N VAL A 95 -9.16 -6.75 13.45
CA VAL A 95 -8.03 -5.85 13.70
C VAL A 95 -6.82 -6.39 12.95
N SER A 96 -6.32 -5.63 12.00
CA SER A 96 -5.11 -5.97 11.25
C SER A 96 -4.02 -4.94 11.46
N ARG A 97 -2.76 -5.40 11.41
CA ARG A 97 -1.56 -4.59 11.66
C ARG A 97 -0.69 -4.54 10.43
N SER A 98 -0.10 -3.38 10.15
CA SER A 98 0.76 -3.17 9.00
C SER A 98 2.08 -2.49 9.38
N LEU A 99 3.08 -2.73 8.54
CA LEU A 99 4.36 -2.06 8.51
C LEU A 99 4.35 -1.11 7.32
N VAL A 100 4.85 0.09 7.52
CA VAL A 100 5.00 1.09 6.46
C VAL A 100 6.48 1.40 6.31
N TYR A 101 7.01 1.22 5.11
CA TYR A 101 8.39 1.51 4.76
C TYR A 101 8.44 2.72 3.82
N ARG A 102 9.50 3.50 3.93
CA ARG A 102 9.86 4.46 2.88
C ARG A 102 10.47 3.69 1.73
N LEU A 103 10.01 3.99 0.52
CA LEU A 103 10.59 3.46 -0.70
C LEU A 103 11.46 4.56 -1.34
N PRO A 104 12.79 4.45 -1.30
CA PRO A 104 13.67 5.41 -1.96
C PRO A 104 13.48 5.38 -3.48
N HIS A 105 13.65 6.54 -4.12
CA HIS A 105 13.74 6.62 -5.57
C HIS A 105 15.07 6.01 -6.06
N GLY A 106 15.05 5.49 -7.29
CA GLY A 106 16.27 5.09 -7.99
C GLY A 106 16.99 3.91 -7.37
N LEU A 107 16.27 2.97 -6.76
CA LEU A 107 16.87 1.74 -6.27
C LEU A 107 17.49 0.94 -7.43
N PRO A 108 18.65 0.28 -7.22
CA PRO A 108 19.29 -0.50 -8.26
C PRO A 108 18.43 -1.69 -8.67
N VAL A 109 18.23 -1.85 -9.96
CA VAL A 109 17.52 -2.98 -10.56
C VAL A 109 18.54 -4.05 -10.95
N ASP A 110 18.21 -5.32 -10.71
CA ASP A 110 19.01 -6.45 -11.17
C ASP A 110 19.07 -6.46 -12.71
N PRO A 111 20.24 -6.31 -13.33
CA PRO A 111 20.36 -6.22 -14.80
C PRO A 111 19.95 -7.51 -15.53
N ASP A 112 19.94 -8.64 -14.84
CA ASP A 112 19.55 -9.92 -15.42
C ASP A 112 18.01 -10.11 -15.47
N VAL A 113 17.25 -9.18 -14.90
CA VAL A 113 15.79 -9.21 -14.92
C VAL A 113 15.28 -8.31 -16.05
N ARG A 114 14.61 -8.91 -17.03
CA ARG A 114 13.93 -8.15 -18.09
C ARG A 114 12.71 -7.43 -17.54
N ILE A 115 12.77 -6.10 -17.50
CA ILE A 115 11.69 -5.23 -17.01
C ILE A 115 11.13 -4.44 -18.20
N ILE A 116 9.79 -4.34 -18.25
CA ILE A 116 9.08 -3.38 -19.10
C ILE A 116 8.13 -2.54 -18.24
N SER A 117 7.83 -1.32 -18.67
CA SER A 117 6.96 -0.38 -17.93
C SER A 117 5.95 0.29 -18.83
N GLY A 118 4.84 0.74 -18.25
CA GLY A 118 3.72 1.35 -18.97
C GLY A 118 4.06 2.67 -19.67
N ASP A 119 5.10 3.38 -19.22
CA ASP A 119 5.58 4.64 -19.80
C ASP A 119 6.46 4.47 -21.05
N THR A 120 6.80 3.22 -21.44
CA THR A 120 7.65 2.93 -22.58
C THR A 120 6.87 2.48 -23.80
N ALA A 121 7.42 2.75 -24.99
CA ALA A 121 6.85 2.24 -26.24
C ALA A 121 6.80 0.70 -26.29
N GLU A 122 7.71 0.00 -25.60
CA GLU A 122 7.70 -1.45 -25.46
C GLU A 122 6.51 -1.90 -24.59
N GLY A 123 6.33 -1.28 -23.42
CA GLY A 123 5.24 -1.60 -22.51
C GLY A 123 3.86 -1.34 -23.14
N LEU A 124 3.71 -0.22 -23.85
CA LEU A 124 2.47 0.10 -24.56
C LEU A 124 2.14 -0.93 -25.66
N ARG A 125 3.16 -1.35 -26.45
CA ARG A 125 2.96 -2.40 -27.47
C ARG A 125 2.60 -3.74 -26.81
N TRP A 126 3.27 -4.09 -25.73
CA TRP A 126 2.99 -5.31 -24.98
C TRP A 126 1.55 -5.30 -24.42
N LEU A 127 1.10 -4.19 -23.85
CA LEU A 127 -0.27 -4.06 -23.35
C LEU A 127 -1.31 -4.14 -24.47
N ALA A 128 -1.02 -3.53 -25.63
CA ALA A 128 -1.87 -3.65 -26.82
C ALA A 128 -1.98 -5.12 -27.31
N GLN A 129 -0.87 -5.85 -27.30
CA GLN A 129 -0.85 -7.27 -27.65
C GLN A 129 -1.73 -8.11 -26.71
N LEU A 130 -1.70 -7.85 -25.39
CA LEU A 130 -2.59 -8.50 -24.43
C LEU A 130 -4.08 -8.22 -24.75
N SER A 131 -4.40 -7.01 -25.21
CA SER A 131 -5.75 -6.64 -25.60
C SER A 131 -6.23 -7.43 -26.83
N GLU A 132 -5.33 -7.74 -27.78
CA GLU A 132 -5.63 -8.46 -29.01
C GLU A 132 -5.66 -9.98 -28.80
N THR A 133 -4.70 -10.53 -28.06
CA THR A 133 -4.52 -11.98 -27.87
C THR A 133 -5.30 -12.55 -26.69
N GLY A 134 -5.79 -11.67 -25.80
CA GLY A 134 -6.42 -12.02 -24.54
C GLY A 134 -5.42 -12.23 -23.39
N MET A 135 -5.95 -12.20 -22.18
CA MET A 135 -5.13 -12.33 -20.98
C MET A 135 -4.63 -13.77 -20.80
N PRO A 136 -3.32 -13.98 -20.55
CA PRO A 136 -2.76 -15.28 -20.19
C PRO A 136 -3.48 -15.93 -19.02
N ARG A 137 -3.60 -17.26 -19.04
CA ARG A 137 -4.36 -18.03 -18.05
C ARG A 137 -3.92 -17.74 -16.60
N HIS A 138 -2.62 -17.62 -16.36
CA HIS A 138 -2.10 -17.36 -15.00
C HIS A 138 -2.46 -15.97 -14.48
N LEU A 139 -2.62 -14.97 -15.37
CA LEU A 139 -3.11 -13.64 -15.03
C LEU A 139 -4.60 -13.69 -14.66
N LEU A 140 -5.42 -14.38 -15.47
CA LEU A 140 -6.84 -14.57 -15.17
C LEU A 140 -7.05 -15.28 -13.83
N GLN A 141 -6.24 -16.30 -13.53
CA GLN A 141 -6.28 -17.01 -12.24
C GLN A 141 -5.87 -16.13 -11.05
N ALA A 142 -5.08 -15.08 -11.29
CA ALA A 142 -4.67 -14.11 -10.29
C ALA A 142 -5.64 -12.92 -10.20
N GLY A 143 -6.72 -12.92 -11.00
CA GLY A 143 -7.76 -11.87 -10.97
C GLY A 143 -7.53 -10.72 -11.95
N PHE A 144 -6.50 -10.78 -12.81
CA PHE A 144 -6.28 -9.78 -13.87
C PHE A 144 -7.12 -10.15 -15.09
N LEU A 145 -8.28 -9.52 -15.22
CA LEU A 145 -9.28 -9.85 -16.25
C LEU A 145 -9.02 -9.14 -17.59
N GLY A 146 -8.28 -8.03 -17.55
CA GLY A 146 -7.94 -7.25 -18.71
C GLY A 146 -6.79 -6.27 -18.46
N PRO A 147 -6.32 -5.59 -19.53
CA PRO A 147 -5.25 -4.60 -19.43
C PRO A 147 -5.52 -3.46 -18.44
N GLY A 148 -6.79 -3.11 -18.21
CA GLY A 148 -7.19 -2.10 -17.21
C GLY A 148 -6.94 -2.48 -15.75
N ASP A 149 -6.60 -3.74 -15.48
CA ASP A 149 -6.25 -4.21 -14.13
C ASP A 149 -4.75 -3.96 -13.80
N PHE A 150 -3.98 -3.46 -14.77
CA PHE A 150 -2.63 -2.93 -14.54
C PHE A 150 -2.74 -1.46 -14.12
N TRP A 151 -2.83 -1.22 -12.83
CA TRP A 151 -3.01 0.14 -12.29
C TRP A 151 -1.75 0.97 -12.49
N GLU A 152 -1.90 2.06 -13.24
CA GLU A 152 -0.78 2.94 -13.59
C GLU A 152 -0.29 3.79 -12.42
N PRO A 153 1.02 4.10 -12.40
CA PRO A 153 2.06 3.55 -13.26
C PRO A 153 2.45 2.13 -12.83
N TRP A 154 2.77 1.28 -13.81
CA TRP A 154 3.13 -0.11 -13.57
C TRP A 154 4.45 -0.52 -14.24
N VAL A 155 5.08 -1.54 -13.68
CA VAL A 155 6.20 -2.28 -14.26
C VAL A 155 5.97 -3.77 -14.12
N VAL A 156 6.49 -4.56 -15.08
CA VAL A 156 6.46 -6.03 -15.02
C VAL A 156 7.84 -6.61 -15.30
N ALA A 157 8.15 -7.70 -14.64
CA ALA A 157 9.28 -8.57 -14.94
C ALA A 157 8.82 -9.71 -15.85
N LEU A 158 9.53 -9.94 -16.95
CA LEU A 158 9.24 -10.99 -17.92
C LEU A 158 10.23 -12.15 -17.79
N GLU A 159 9.70 -13.37 -17.91
CA GLU A 159 10.45 -14.61 -18.11
C GLU A 159 10.02 -15.22 -19.45
N GLY A 160 10.87 -15.07 -20.47
CA GLY A 160 10.45 -15.28 -21.84
C GLY A 160 9.36 -14.28 -22.24
N GLU A 161 8.18 -14.77 -22.55
CA GLU A 161 7.00 -13.95 -22.87
C GLU A 161 6.00 -13.84 -21.70
N ASP A 162 6.25 -14.58 -20.61
CA ASP A 162 5.34 -14.61 -19.48
C ASP A 162 5.65 -13.51 -18.45
N ILE A 163 4.60 -12.93 -17.87
CA ILE A 163 4.73 -12.06 -16.70
C ILE A 163 5.05 -12.91 -15.48
N ALA A 164 6.20 -12.65 -14.87
CA ALA A 164 6.64 -13.33 -13.68
C ALA A 164 6.35 -12.56 -12.38
N ALA A 165 6.44 -11.24 -12.43
CA ALA A 165 6.10 -10.35 -11.32
C ALA A 165 5.68 -8.97 -11.85
N MET A 166 4.99 -8.21 -11.01
CA MET A 166 4.61 -6.83 -11.32
C MET A 166 4.66 -5.95 -10.07
N ALA A 167 4.93 -4.66 -10.30
CA ALA A 167 4.68 -3.59 -9.35
C ALA A 167 3.81 -2.54 -10.02
N PHE A 168 2.92 -1.92 -9.25
CA PHE A 168 1.94 -0.96 -9.75
C PHE A 168 1.59 0.05 -8.65
N ALA A 169 0.94 1.15 -8.99
CA ALA A 169 0.43 2.07 -7.99
C ALA A 169 -0.80 1.46 -7.30
N ALA A 170 -0.61 0.79 -6.15
CA ALA A 170 -1.74 0.35 -5.34
C ALA A 170 -2.60 1.54 -4.93
N ARG A 171 -1.94 2.65 -4.62
CA ARG A 171 -2.59 3.94 -4.34
C ARG A 171 -1.70 5.06 -4.84
N ILE A 172 -2.31 6.06 -5.46
CA ILE A 172 -1.61 7.25 -5.93
C ILE A 172 -2.44 8.49 -5.60
N GLY A 173 -1.77 9.49 -5.04
CA GLY A 173 -2.35 10.78 -4.71
C GLY A 173 -1.43 11.93 -5.10
N PRO A 174 -1.88 13.18 -4.99
CA PRO A 174 -1.06 14.33 -5.33
C PRO A 174 0.19 14.48 -4.45
N ARG A 175 0.19 13.92 -3.25
CA ARG A 175 1.24 14.11 -2.24
C ARG A 175 2.14 12.91 -2.04
N ALA A 176 1.74 11.69 -2.46
CA ALA A 176 2.52 10.47 -2.32
C ALA A 176 1.99 9.36 -3.23
N ALA A 177 2.72 8.23 -3.30
CA ALA A 177 2.26 7.00 -3.91
C ALA A 177 2.68 5.78 -3.09
N GLU A 178 1.87 4.73 -3.15
CA GLU A 178 2.13 3.45 -2.51
C GLU A 178 2.15 2.34 -3.56
N THR A 179 3.21 1.54 -3.54
CA THR A 179 3.37 0.43 -4.49
C THR A 179 2.62 -0.81 -4.04
N GLY A 180 1.92 -1.44 -4.96
CA GLY A 180 1.46 -2.82 -4.89
C GLY A 180 2.44 -3.73 -5.62
N VAL A 181 2.66 -4.94 -5.10
CA VAL A 181 3.59 -5.90 -5.71
C VAL A 181 2.96 -7.28 -5.74
N TYR A 182 3.03 -7.93 -6.90
CA TYR A 182 2.57 -9.30 -7.07
C TYR A 182 3.62 -10.14 -7.79
N THR A 183 3.89 -11.34 -7.29
CA THR A 183 4.72 -12.35 -7.98
C THR A 183 3.89 -13.59 -8.23
N PHE A 184 3.78 -13.98 -9.49
CA PHE A 184 3.00 -15.14 -9.89
C PHE A 184 3.58 -16.44 -9.31
N PRO A 185 2.73 -17.42 -8.94
CA PRO A 185 3.16 -18.57 -8.13
C PRO A 185 4.37 -19.34 -8.67
N GLY A 186 4.48 -19.54 -9.96
CA GLY A 186 5.58 -20.26 -10.63
C GLY A 186 6.93 -19.52 -10.59
N TYR A 187 6.94 -18.25 -10.18
CA TYR A 187 8.12 -17.36 -10.26
C TYR A 187 8.57 -16.84 -8.90
N ARG A 188 7.96 -17.33 -7.81
CA ARG A 188 8.29 -16.91 -6.43
C ARG A 188 9.69 -17.38 -6.01
N GLY A 189 10.27 -16.69 -5.00
CA GLY A 189 11.57 -17.03 -4.44
C GLY A 189 12.79 -16.60 -5.27
N ARG A 190 12.60 -15.96 -6.43
CA ARG A 190 13.64 -15.61 -7.41
C ARG A 190 14.07 -14.13 -7.35
N GLY A 191 13.57 -13.36 -6.39
CA GLY A 191 13.93 -11.96 -6.21
C GLY A 191 13.16 -10.98 -7.09
N LEU A 192 12.28 -11.45 -7.96
CA LEU A 192 11.56 -10.63 -8.95
C LEU A 192 10.70 -9.52 -8.32
N ALA A 193 10.06 -9.79 -7.15
CA ALA A 193 9.34 -8.76 -6.42
C ALA A 193 10.22 -7.55 -6.07
N ALA A 194 11.45 -7.80 -5.62
CA ALA A 194 12.38 -6.72 -5.34
C ALA A 194 12.80 -5.97 -6.61
N ALA A 195 13.05 -6.69 -7.72
CA ALA A 195 13.42 -6.09 -8.99
C ALA A 195 12.32 -5.16 -9.53
N VAL A 196 11.05 -5.60 -9.55
CA VAL A 196 9.94 -4.75 -10.01
C VAL A 196 9.66 -3.59 -9.07
N THR A 197 9.82 -3.76 -7.75
CA THR A 197 9.69 -2.66 -6.78
C THR A 197 10.77 -1.60 -6.98
N ALA A 198 12.02 -2.02 -7.21
CA ALA A 198 13.13 -1.12 -7.50
C ALA A 198 12.90 -0.37 -8.83
N ALA A 199 12.49 -1.07 -9.88
CA ALA A 199 12.17 -0.45 -11.17
C ALA A 199 11.02 0.56 -11.04
N TRP A 200 9.95 0.20 -10.34
CA TRP A 200 8.80 1.09 -10.11
C TRP A 200 9.21 2.38 -9.38
N SER A 201 10.13 2.28 -8.42
CA SER A 201 10.62 3.45 -7.68
C SER A 201 11.39 4.47 -8.54
N SER A 202 11.72 4.11 -9.76
CA SER A 202 12.50 4.93 -10.71
C SER A 202 11.65 5.53 -11.83
N LEU A 203 10.33 5.26 -11.84
CA LEU A 203 9.45 5.78 -12.88
C LEU A 203 9.37 7.31 -12.82
N PRO A 204 9.49 8.01 -13.97
CA PRO A 204 9.48 9.47 -14.03
C PRO A 204 8.22 10.12 -13.42
N GLU A 205 7.06 9.47 -13.60
CA GLU A 205 5.77 9.94 -13.10
C GLU A 205 5.70 9.98 -11.56
N LEU A 206 6.63 9.32 -10.88
CA LEU A 206 6.70 9.24 -9.44
C LEU A 206 7.77 10.17 -8.83
N ALA A 207 8.61 10.81 -9.65
CA ALA A 207 9.82 11.51 -9.23
C ALA A 207 9.58 12.59 -8.15
N ASP A 208 8.45 13.30 -8.23
CA ASP A 208 8.16 14.46 -7.40
C ASP A 208 7.39 14.15 -6.11
N ARG A 209 7.20 12.88 -5.77
CA ARG A 209 6.41 12.49 -4.59
C ARG A 209 7.09 11.42 -3.74
N PRO A 210 6.93 11.46 -2.42
CA PRO A 210 7.36 10.38 -1.53
C PRO A 210 6.67 9.06 -1.90
N LEU A 211 7.46 7.97 -1.89
CA LEU A 211 6.98 6.63 -2.16
C LEU A 211 6.94 5.80 -0.88
N PHE A 212 5.92 4.96 -0.78
CA PHE A 212 5.72 4.04 0.33
C PHE A 212 5.56 2.60 -0.15
N TYR A 213 5.94 1.69 0.71
CA TYR A 213 5.74 0.26 0.59
C TYR A 213 5.13 -0.23 1.91
N SER A 214 3.90 -0.72 1.89
CA SER A 214 3.28 -1.24 3.10
C SER A 214 2.99 -2.73 3.00
N THR A 215 2.92 -3.39 4.15
CA THR A 215 2.59 -4.81 4.23
C THR A 215 2.00 -5.15 5.59
N GLN A 216 1.15 -6.17 5.63
CA GLN A 216 0.68 -6.72 6.90
C GLN A 216 1.83 -7.36 7.68
N THR A 217 1.78 -7.26 9.02
CA THR A 217 2.78 -7.89 9.92
C THR A 217 2.86 -9.41 9.77
N THR A 218 1.81 -10.04 9.28
CA THR A 218 1.75 -11.49 8.99
C THR A 218 2.32 -11.87 7.62
N ASN A 219 2.52 -10.90 6.70
CA ASN A 219 3.03 -11.17 5.37
C ASN A 219 4.57 -11.17 5.34
N LEU A 220 5.17 -12.26 5.82
CA LEU A 220 6.63 -12.43 5.86
C LEU A 220 7.28 -12.37 4.47
N SER A 221 6.54 -12.74 3.42
CA SER A 221 7.06 -12.69 2.04
C SER A 221 7.33 -11.25 1.61
N SER A 222 6.39 -10.35 1.85
CA SER A 222 6.51 -8.93 1.55
C SER A 222 7.57 -8.25 2.43
N GLN A 223 7.67 -8.63 3.70
CA GLN A 223 8.73 -8.12 4.60
C GLN A 223 10.14 -8.51 4.10
N ARG A 224 10.31 -9.70 3.52
CA ARG A 224 11.58 -10.11 2.89
C ARG A 224 11.93 -9.25 1.67
N VAL A 225 10.95 -8.78 0.92
CA VAL A 225 11.17 -7.82 -0.18
C VAL A 225 11.70 -6.51 0.39
N ALA A 226 11.05 -5.96 1.42
CA ALA A 226 11.50 -4.73 2.09
C ALA A 226 12.94 -4.89 2.63
N ALA A 227 13.23 -6.00 3.30
CA ALA A 227 14.57 -6.29 3.83
C ALA A 227 15.62 -6.42 2.72
N ARG A 228 15.32 -7.12 1.62
CA ARG A 228 16.21 -7.27 0.47
C ARG A 228 16.55 -5.93 -0.19
N LEU A 229 15.60 -5.01 -0.25
CA LEU A 229 15.80 -3.66 -0.79
C LEU A 229 16.37 -2.68 0.24
N GLY A 230 16.57 -3.11 1.49
CA GLY A 230 17.06 -2.24 2.56
C GLY A 230 16.11 -1.08 2.88
N LEU A 231 14.78 -1.28 2.71
CA LEU A 231 13.81 -0.22 2.94
C LEU A 231 13.78 0.20 4.42
N PRO A 232 13.94 1.50 4.73
CA PRO A 232 13.83 1.95 6.10
C PRO A 232 12.38 1.88 6.59
N LEU A 233 12.17 1.29 7.75
CA LEU A 233 10.89 1.31 8.44
C LEU A 233 10.52 2.75 8.79
N PHE A 234 9.37 3.19 8.31
CA PHE A 234 8.84 4.52 8.54
C PHE A 234 7.86 4.54 9.71
N GLY A 235 6.98 3.56 9.78
CA GLY A 235 5.94 3.51 10.79
C GLY A 235 5.17 2.20 10.82
N ALA A 236 4.14 2.18 11.64
CA ALA A 236 3.21 1.08 11.80
C ALA A 236 1.76 1.57 11.65
N GLY A 237 0.84 0.65 11.35
CA GLY A 237 -0.57 0.96 11.22
C GLY A 237 -1.46 -0.14 11.81
N VAL A 238 -2.62 0.26 12.30
CA VAL A 238 -3.71 -0.63 12.71
C VAL A 238 -4.97 -0.23 11.96
N ARG A 239 -5.60 -1.22 11.34
CA ARG A 239 -6.89 -1.12 10.68
C ARG A 239 -7.93 -1.86 11.52
N VAL A 240 -9.08 -1.23 11.77
CA VAL A 240 -10.21 -1.81 12.50
C VAL A 240 -11.46 -1.75 11.62
N THR A 241 -12.11 -2.89 11.43
CA THR A 241 -13.41 -3.00 10.73
C THR A 241 -14.51 -3.45 11.65
#